data_9b349bdcfa36a5f46352bd258bc33ba7
#
_entry.id   9b349bdcfa36a5f46352bd258bc33ba7
#
_cell.length_a   1.000
_cell.length_b   1.000
_cell.length_c   1.000
_cell.angle_alpha   90.00
_cell.angle_beta   90.00
_cell.angle_gamma   90.00
#
_symmetry.space_group_name_H-M   'P 1'
#
loop_
_entity.id
_entity.type
_entity.pdbx_description
1 polymer ?
#
loop_
_entity_poly.entity_id
_entity_poly.type
_entity_poly.pdbx_seq_one_letter_code
_entity_poly.pdbx_strand_id
1 'polypeptide(L)'
;VMHAMEIMDTPFMNSITKHLWYEERIRSPYYRVYPDLGNLTAWGNDIAAELKKGIASIVAIHLKETRPVTAESSGEFRGVPLGAGTVDFAGAFRILRSLGYSGPFLLEMWSGTAPDDRAEIARSRALLEEAYERSLRP
;
A
#
# COMPACT_ATOMS: atom_id res chain seq x y z
N VAL A 1 9.83 -21.22 4.22
CA VAL A 1 9.89 -19.90 3.60
C VAL A 1 8.48 -19.37 3.48
N MET A 2 8.27 -18.12 3.87
CA MET A 2 6.98 -17.43 3.69
C MET A 2 6.92 -16.82 2.30
N HIS A 3 5.79 -16.98 1.61
CA HIS A 3 5.46 -16.31 0.37
C HIS A 3 4.45 -15.22 0.66
N ALA A 4 4.82 -13.97 0.44
CA ALA A 4 3.93 -12.83 0.57
C ALA A 4 3.55 -12.34 -0.83
N MET A 5 2.26 -12.47 -1.17
CA MET A 5 1.71 -11.99 -2.43
C MET A 5 1.48 -10.49 -2.35
N GLU A 6 2.13 -9.75 -3.21
CA GLU A 6 1.89 -8.32 -3.35
C GLU A 6 0.54 -8.03 -4.01
N ILE A 7 -0.13 -6.99 -3.53
CA ILE A 7 -1.27 -6.40 -4.25
C ILE A 7 -0.70 -5.48 -5.32
N MET A 8 -0.99 -5.81 -6.58
CA MET A 8 -0.25 -5.35 -7.75
C MET A 8 -0.96 -4.25 -8.55
N ASP A 9 -0.20 -3.66 -9.46
CA ASP A 9 -0.66 -2.71 -10.48
C ASP A 9 -1.40 -3.37 -11.67
N THR A 10 -1.78 -4.65 -11.54
CA THR A 10 -2.50 -5.41 -12.56
C THR A 10 -3.87 -5.88 -12.07
N PRO A 11 -4.88 -6.02 -12.94
CA PRO A 11 -6.21 -6.50 -12.56
C PRO A 11 -6.21 -7.90 -11.94
N PHE A 12 -5.16 -8.70 -12.16
CA PHE A 12 -5.05 -10.07 -11.66
C PHE A 12 -5.05 -10.10 -10.13
N MET A 13 -4.24 -9.26 -9.48
CA MET A 13 -4.10 -9.25 -8.01
C MET A 13 -4.15 -7.80 -7.48
N ASN A 14 -5.28 -7.15 -7.67
CA ASN A 14 -5.45 -5.72 -7.35
C ASN A 14 -6.25 -5.45 -6.06
N SER A 15 -6.52 -6.47 -5.24
CA SER A 15 -7.19 -6.31 -3.96
C SER A 15 -6.82 -7.40 -2.97
N ILE A 16 -6.89 -7.09 -1.68
CA ILE A 16 -6.73 -8.07 -0.60
C ILE A 16 -7.84 -9.11 -0.67
N THR A 17 -9.05 -8.70 -1.02
CA THR A 17 -10.18 -9.62 -1.22
C THR A 17 -9.87 -10.73 -2.23
N LYS A 18 -9.19 -10.42 -3.35
CA LYS A 18 -8.73 -11.44 -4.32
C LYS A 18 -7.67 -12.36 -3.73
N HIS A 19 -6.70 -11.79 -2.99
CA HIS A 19 -5.68 -12.59 -2.31
C HIS A 19 -6.32 -13.60 -1.35
N LEU A 20 -7.27 -13.18 -0.53
CA LEU A 20 -7.94 -14.05 0.44
C LEU A 20 -8.68 -15.21 -0.22
N TRP A 21 -9.21 -15.02 -1.44
CA TRP A 21 -9.79 -16.10 -2.22
C TRP A 21 -8.76 -17.20 -2.58
N TYR A 22 -7.51 -16.82 -2.89
CA TYR A 22 -6.42 -17.78 -3.09
C TYR A 22 -5.95 -18.39 -1.78
N GLU A 23 -5.80 -17.58 -0.71
CA GLU A 23 -5.37 -18.05 0.60
C GLU A 23 -6.29 -19.16 1.14
N GLU A 24 -7.61 -18.98 1.01
CA GLU A 24 -8.61 -19.98 1.39
C GLU A 24 -8.43 -21.32 0.66
N ARG A 25 -7.94 -21.30 -0.58
CA ARG A 25 -7.74 -22.51 -1.41
C ARG A 25 -6.39 -23.14 -1.21
N ILE A 26 -5.36 -22.34 -1.07
CA ILE A 26 -3.98 -22.81 -0.83
C ILE A 26 -3.85 -23.41 0.57
N ARG A 27 -4.54 -22.86 1.56
CA ARG A 27 -4.57 -23.33 2.97
C ARG A 27 -3.19 -23.50 3.58
N SER A 28 -2.23 -22.65 3.21
CA SER A 28 -0.88 -22.71 3.74
C SER A 28 -0.64 -21.56 4.73
N PRO A 29 -0.11 -21.83 5.93
CA PRO A 29 0.25 -20.77 6.86
C PRO A 29 1.41 -19.90 6.34
N TYR A 30 2.07 -20.33 5.29
CA TYR A 30 3.19 -19.64 4.66
C TYR A 30 2.79 -18.78 3.45
N TYR A 31 1.53 -18.80 3.03
CA TYR A 31 1.01 -17.92 1.97
C TYR A 31 0.29 -16.74 2.63
N ARG A 32 0.82 -15.53 2.44
CA ARG A 32 0.41 -14.30 3.10
C ARG A 32 0.27 -13.15 2.12
N VAL A 33 -0.32 -12.05 2.54
CA VAL A 33 -0.49 -10.87 1.71
C VAL A 33 0.50 -9.76 2.07
N TYR A 34 0.94 -9.05 1.04
CA TYR A 34 1.80 -7.88 1.09
C TYR A 34 1.10 -6.71 0.37
N PRO A 35 0.17 -6.00 1.03
CA PRO A 35 -0.56 -4.92 0.39
C PRO A 35 0.35 -3.75 0.03
N ASP A 36 0.11 -3.19 -1.16
CA ASP A 36 0.61 -1.90 -1.58
C ASP A 36 -0.55 -0.90 -1.52
N LEU A 37 -0.42 0.15 -0.67
CA LEU A 37 -1.47 1.14 -0.46
C LEU A 37 -1.74 1.96 -1.73
N GLY A 38 -0.70 2.23 -2.52
CA GLY A 38 -0.84 2.92 -3.80
C GLY A 38 -1.64 2.10 -4.79
N ASN A 39 -1.29 0.82 -4.99
CA ASN A 39 -2.00 -0.05 -5.89
C ASN A 39 -3.47 -0.24 -5.48
N LEU A 40 -3.73 -0.45 -4.19
CA LEU A 40 -5.10 -0.53 -3.68
C LEU A 40 -5.90 0.75 -3.99
N THR A 41 -5.29 1.92 -3.72
CA THR A 41 -5.93 3.23 -3.96
C THR A 41 -6.18 3.46 -5.44
N ALA A 42 -5.19 3.20 -6.30
CA ALA A 42 -5.30 3.42 -7.74
C ALA A 42 -6.44 2.59 -8.38
N TRP A 43 -6.67 1.38 -7.88
CA TRP A 43 -7.76 0.52 -8.32
C TRP A 43 -9.12 0.85 -7.69
N GLY A 44 -9.21 1.92 -6.87
CA GLY A 44 -10.46 2.37 -6.26
C GLY A 44 -11.01 1.46 -5.17
N ASN A 45 -10.14 0.68 -4.51
CA ASN A 45 -10.57 -0.15 -3.39
C ASN A 45 -10.96 0.70 -2.16
N ASP A 46 -11.90 0.21 -1.38
CA ASP A 46 -12.14 0.71 -0.02
C ASP A 46 -11.00 0.24 0.89
N ILE A 47 -10.05 1.13 1.18
CA ILE A 47 -8.84 0.82 1.95
C ILE A 47 -9.19 0.30 3.34
N ALA A 48 -10.20 0.88 4.02
CA ALA A 48 -10.59 0.45 5.35
C ALA A 48 -11.16 -0.98 5.33
N ALA A 49 -12.04 -1.27 4.38
CA ALA A 49 -12.64 -2.60 4.22
C ALA A 49 -11.58 -3.64 3.85
N GLU A 50 -10.68 -3.34 2.91
CA GLU A 50 -9.64 -4.27 2.45
C GLU A 50 -8.63 -4.57 3.57
N LEU A 51 -8.10 -3.56 4.26
CA LEU A 51 -7.18 -3.75 5.39
C LEU A 51 -7.83 -4.54 6.52
N LYS A 52 -9.09 -4.23 6.88
CA LYS A 52 -9.83 -4.96 7.91
C LYS A 52 -10.00 -6.44 7.57
N LYS A 53 -10.33 -6.76 6.31
CA LYS A 53 -10.47 -8.16 5.86
C LYS A 53 -9.14 -8.93 5.95
N GLY A 54 -8.04 -8.29 5.54
CA GLY A 54 -6.74 -8.97 5.41
C GLY A 54 -5.85 -8.92 6.62
N ILE A 55 -6.20 -8.18 7.69
CA ILE A 55 -5.28 -7.86 8.78
C ILE A 55 -4.54 -9.06 9.38
N ALA A 56 -5.20 -10.20 9.49
CA ALA A 56 -4.60 -11.43 10.03
C ALA A 56 -3.57 -12.07 9.08
N SER A 57 -3.57 -11.69 7.80
CA SER A 57 -2.67 -12.22 6.78
C SER A 57 -1.61 -11.22 6.31
N ILE A 58 -1.71 -9.95 6.69
CA ILE A 58 -0.75 -8.91 6.30
C ILE A 58 0.58 -9.11 7.02
N VAL A 59 1.67 -9.24 6.27
CA VAL A 59 3.03 -9.42 6.82
C VAL A 59 3.87 -8.16 6.76
N ALA A 60 3.65 -7.32 5.77
CA ALA A 60 4.28 -6.02 5.58
C ALA A 60 3.38 -5.17 4.68
N ILE A 61 3.66 -3.88 4.54
CA ILE A 61 2.88 -2.95 3.71
C ILE A 61 3.82 -2.09 2.89
N HIS A 62 3.60 -2.02 1.58
CA HIS A 62 4.22 -1.05 0.70
C HIS A 62 3.53 0.32 0.81
N LEU A 63 4.36 1.35 0.89
CA LEU A 63 3.97 2.76 0.86
C LEU A 63 4.45 3.35 -0.45
N LYS A 64 3.56 3.43 -1.42
CA LYS A 64 3.78 3.95 -2.75
C LYS A 64 2.72 4.98 -3.09
N GLU A 65 3.10 6.00 -3.84
CA GLU A 65 2.16 6.99 -4.36
C GLU A 65 1.64 6.59 -5.74
N THR A 66 0.39 6.91 -6.00
CA THR A 66 -0.26 6.58 -7.28
C THR A 66 -1.32 7.62 -7.67
N ARG A 67 -1.75 7.57 -8.93
CA ARG A 67 -2.96 8.24 -9.41
C ARG A 67 -3.99 7.21 -9.86
N PRO A 68 -5.30 7.48 -9.67
CA PRO A 68 -6.34 6.48 -9.84
C PRO A 68 -6.58 6.09 -11.30
N VAL A 69 -7.04 4.86 -11.47
CA VAL A 69 -7.71 4.41 -12.70
C VAL A 69 -9.09 5.07 -12.75
N THR A 70 -9.43 5.68 -13.88
CA THR A 70 -10.74 6.29 -14.15
C THR A 70 -11.26 5.85 -15.51
N ALA A 71 -12.42 6.36 -15.93
CA ALA A 71 -12.93 6.10 -17.28
C ALA A 71 -12.01 6.71 -18.37
N GLU A 72 -11.26 7.76 -18.02
CA GLU A 72 -10.40 8.52 -18.93
C GLU A 72 -8.91 8.21 -18.76
N SER A 73 -8.52 7.45 -17.70
CA SER A 73 -7.11 7.19 -17.35
C SER A 73 -6.90 5.75 -16.91
N SER A 74 -5.85 5.11 -17.43
CA SER A 74 -5.39 3.80 -16.95
C SER A 74 -4.74 3.85 -15.56
N GLY A 75 -4.68 5.04 -14.93
CA GLY A 75 -3.97 5.27 -13.69
C GLY A 75 -2.45 5.42 -13.87
N GLU A 76 -1.79 5.91 -12.84
CA GLU A 76 -0.33 6.01 -12.80
C GLU A 76 0.17 5.30 -11.55
N PHE A 77 0.82 4.14 -11.76
CA PHE A 77 1.25 3.24 -10.68
C PHE A 77 2.74 3.37 -10.34
N ARG A 78 3.50 4.10 -11.17
CA ARG A 78 4.96 4.23 -11.05
C ARG A 78 5.40 5.66 -11.28
N GLY A 79 6.45 6.08 -10.59
CA GLY A 79 7.07 7.38 -10.82
C GLY A 79 6.28 8.58 -10.29
N VAL A 80 5.16 8.38 -9.58
CA VAL A 80 4.46 9.47 -8.88
C VAL A 80 5.23 9.81 -7.61
N PRO A 81 5.74 11.05 -7.47
CA PRO A 81 6.42 11.46 -6.23
C PRO A 81 5.47 11.41 -5.04
N LEU A 82 5.96 10.98 -3.89
CA LEU A 82 5.15 10.91 -2.68
C LEU A 82 4.55 12.29 -2.33
N GLY A 83 3.24 12.30 -2.07
CA GLY A 83 2.46 13.52 -1.83
C GLY A 83 1.97 14.22 -3.10
N ALA A 84 2.30 13.72 -4.31
CA ALA A 84 1.81 14.26 -5.58
C ALA A 84 0.67 13.43 -6.20
N GLY A 85 0.23 12.38 -5.52
CA GLY A 85 -0.87 11.51 -5.96
C GLY A 85 -2.11 11.61 -5.07
N THR A 86 -2.76 10.48 -4.86
CA THR A 86 -4.08 10.43 -4.20
C THR A 86 -4.15 9.52 -2.98
N VAL A 87 -3.02 8.95 -2.54
CA VAL A 87 -3.00 8.03 -1.40
C VAL A 87 -3.16 8.77 -0.08
N ASP A 88 -4.19 8.43 0.71
CA ASP A 88 -4.36 8.94 2.08
C ASP A 88 -3.55 8.09 3.07
N PHE A 89 -2.24 8.36 3.16
CA PHE A 89 -1.36 7.66 4.10
C PHE A 89 -1.77 7.86 5.55
N ALA A 90 -2.20 9.06 5.95
CA ALA A 90 -2.59 9.32 7.33
C ALA A 90 -3.86 8.55 7.71
N GLY A 91 -4.86 8.50 6.82
CA GLY A 91 -6.04 7.68 7.00
C GLY A 91 -5.72 6.19 7.06
N ALA A 92 -4.86 5.69 6.17
CA ALA A 92 -4.43 4.29 6.17
C ALA A 92 -3.68 3.91 7.47
N PHE A 93 -2.76 4.75 7.96
CA PHE A 93 -2.08 4.53 9.23
C PHE A 93 -3.05 4.52 10.42
N ARG A 94 -4.05 5.42 10.44
CA ARG A 94 -5.08 5.43 11.49
C ARG A 94 -5.87 4.13 11.50
N ILE A 95 -6.27 3.64 10.33
CA ILE A 95 -6.99 2.35 10.19
C ILE A 95 -6.11 1.20 10.69
N LEU A 96 -4.87 1.08 10.21
CA LEU A 96 -3.95 0.03 10.59
C LEU A 96 -3.69 -0.02 12.11
N ARG A 97 -3.51 1.14 12.72
CA ARG A 97 -3.38 1.24 14.17
C ARG A 97 -4.64 0.75 14.89
N SER A 98 -5.82 1.15 14.43
CA SER A 98 -7.09 0.70 15.03
C SER A 98 -7.29 -0.82 14.91
N LEU A 99 -6.67 -1.44 13.90
CA LEU A 99 -6.66 -2.89 13.69
C LEU A 99 -5.52 -3.62 14.43
N GLY A 100 -4.68 -2.88 15.17
CA GLY A 100 -3.56 -3.45 15.93
C GLY A 100 -2.35 -3.87 15.07
N TYR A 101 -2.21 -3.34 13.86
CA TYR A 101 -1.06 -3.63 13.00
C TYR A 101 0.22 -3.09 13.62
N SER A 102 1.24 -3.96 13.72
CA SER A 102 2.58 -3.64 14.25
C SER A 102 3.72 -4.13 13.34
N GLY A 103 3.39 -4.54 12.11
CA GLY A 103 4.35 -5.00 11.12
C GLY A 103 5.13 -3.87 10.45
N PRO A 104 6.10 -4.22 9.59
CA PRO A 104 6.94 -3.26 8.91
C PRO A 104 6.20 -2.55 7.76
N PHE A 105 6.66 -1.32 7.47
CA PHE A 105 6.33 -0.57 6.27
C PHE A 105 7.57 -0.46 5.37
N LEU A 106 7.38 -0.60 4.07
CA LEU A 106 8.41 -0.37 3.06
C LEU A 106 8.01 0.79 2.15
N LEU A 107 8.88 1.79 2.06
CA LEU A 107 8.77 2.84 1.04
C LEU A 107 9.18 2.25 -0.31
N GLU A 108 8.24 2.25 -1.28
CA GLU A 108 8.49 1.84 -2.65
C GLU A 108 8.58 3.05 -3.57
N MET A 109 9.71 3.16 -4.27
CA MET A 109 10.02 4.25 -5.20
C MET A 109 10.80 3.72 -6.40
N TRP A 110 10.75 4.45 -7.51
CA TRP A 110 11.57 4.19 -8.70
C TRP A 110 12.78 5.12 -8.73
N SER A 111 13.98 4.56 -8.92
CA SER A 111 15.19 5.33 -9.17
C SER A 111 15.13 6.02 -10.55
N GLY A 112 15.86 7.14 -10.67
CA GLY A 112 15.96 7.91 -11.92
C GLY A 112 14.71 8.75 -12.24
N THR A 113 13.77 8.88 -11.31
CA THR A 113 12.61 9.77 -11.44
C THR A 113 12.87 11.17 -10.86
N ALA A 114 13.93 11.32 -10.08
CA ALA A 114 14.37 12.58 -9.49
C ALA A 114 15.86 12.84 -9.83
N PRO A 115 16.32 14.11 -9.79
CA PRO A 115 17.74 14.45 -9.98
C PRO A 115 18.66 13.83 -8.94
N ASP A 116 18.18 13.60 -7.72
CA ASP A 116 18.88 12.95 -6.61
C ASP A 116 17.93 11.99 -5.91
N ASP A 117 18.09 10.70 -6.18
CA ASP A 117 17.26 9.64 -5.61
C ASP A 117 17.38 9.56 -4.08
N ARG A 118 18.55 9.87 -3.50
CA ARG A 118 18.76 9.85 -2.04
C ARG A 118 18.01 10.98 -1.35
N ALA A 119 18.06 12.17 -1.93
CA ALA A 119 17.28 13.31 -1.43
C ALA A 119 15.79 13.04 -1.53
N GLU A 120 15.33 12.42 -2.63
CA GLU A 120 13.93 12.07 -2.81
C GLU A 120 13.45 10.99 -1.82
N ILE A 121 14.28 9.97 -1.53
CA ILE A 121 13.97 8.99 -0.48
C ILE A 121 13.86 9.68 0.89
N ALA A 122 14.79 10.57 1.24
CA ALA A 122 14.75 11.30 2.51
C ALA A 122 13.51 12.19 2.63
N ARG A 123 13.13 12.90 1.55
CA ARG A 123 11.92 13.72 1.48
C ARG A 123 10.67 12.86 1.65
N SER A 124 10.60 11.76 0.94
CA SER A 124 9.45 10.83 0.96
C SER A 124 9.28 10.20 2.33
N ARG A 125 10.38 9.80 2.97
CA ARG A 125 10.36 9.29 4.34
C ARG A 125 9.81 10.34 5.32
N ALA A 126 10.27 11.59 5.24
CA ALA A 126 9.80 12.67 6.10
C ALA A 126 8.28 12.91 5.95
N LEU A 127 7.76 12.86 4.71
CA LEU A 127 6.32 12.96 4.46
C LEU A 127 5.52 11.81 5.10
N LEU A 128 6.04 10.59 5.04
CA LEU A 128 5.38 9.43 5.65
C LEU A 128 5.42 9.50 7.18
N GLU A 129 6.55 9.94 7.76
CA GLU A 129 6.68 10.18 9.20
C GLU A 129 5.67 11.25 9.67
N GLU A 130 5.53 12.35 8.93
CA GLU A 130 4.52 13.38 9.21
C GLU A 130 3.08 12.83 9.07
N ALA A 131 2.80 12.02 8.04
CA ALA A 131 1.50 11.37 7.87
C ALA A 131 1.19 10.42 9.04
N TYR A 132 2.20 9.68 9.50
CA TYR A 132 2.07 8.83 10.68
C TYR A 132 1.76 9.64 11.93
N GLU A 133 2.50 10.73 12.20
CA GLU A 133 2.24 11.62 13.33
C GLU A 133 0.83 12.24 13.27
N ARG A 134 0.36 12.62 12.09
CA ARG A 134 -1.04 13.07 11.90
C ARG A 134 -2.04 11.98 12.25
N SER A 135 -1.73 10.71 11.98
CA SER A 135 -2.59 9.58 12.31
C SER A 135 -2.75 9.34 13.82
N LEU A 136 -1.83 9.89 14.65
CA LEU A 136 -1.87 9.78 16.10
C LEU A 136 -2.87 10.75 16.75
N ARG A 137 -3.23 11.80 16.01
CA ARG A 137 -4.17 12.81 16.52
C ARG A 137 -5.60 12.28 16.37
N PRO A 138 -6.46 12.58 17.35
CA PRO A 138 -7.87 12.19 17.31
C PRO A 138 -8.62 12.86 16.16
#